data_ce012afa0e5ea6e3c929433cad98ee5d
#
_entry.id   ce012afa0e5ea6e3c929433cad98ee5d
#
_cell.length_a   1.000
_cell.length_b   1.000
_cell.length_c   1.000
_cell.angle_alpha   90.00
_cell.angle_beta   90.00
_cell.angle_gamma   90.00
#
_symmetry.space_group_name_H-M   'P 1'
#
loop_
_entity.id
_entity.type
_entity.pdbx_description
1 polymer ?
#
loop_
_entity_poly.entity_id
_entity_poly.type
_entity_poly.pdbx_seq_one_letter_code
_entity_poly.pdbx_strand_id
1 'polypeptide(L)'
;MDQLTPEVLSEMRDGRASREEKLAVCTGGVKLPPPDLAEILTVLAVDPDELVSTRAQESILALPIEHFVEALHRQQALEPLFEFAAKNLAAKPGVADALIKNKNCSAEHLIPLVEHLSALGVQSLMEELDRVSDSRELAEALEKSSSITMEQKSQLQELLSDAMPDMETLADALADAEPDNERRKTLLQQISTMTVSQRVKFAMKGGSEARRTLIRDSNKVVQRAVLQSPRLTDQEVESFASMTNLTDEILRMIAKNRNFRKNYNVVRNLLNNGKTPLDSTLGMLPMLNPADLKKLGMNKNIPETLRGTAVKLFRQRNEKKE
;
A
#
# COMPACT_ATOMS: atom_id res chain seq x y z
N MET A 1 -22.64 -25.36 30.45
CA MET A 1 -21.57 -24.89 29.56
C MET A 1 -21.64 -23.39 29.63
N ASP A 2 -20.83 -22.81 30.49
CA ASP A 2 -20.85 -21.37 30.74
C ASP A 2 -20.13 -20.64 29.56
N GLN A 3 -20.80 -19.62 29.05
CA GLN A 3 -20.14 -18.67 28.14
C GLN A 3 -19.23 -17.77 28.98
N LEU A 4 -17.98 -17.61 28.59
CA LEU A 4 -17.09 -16.65 29.22
C LEU A 4 -17.70 -15.24 29.13
N THR A 5 -17.67 -14.53 30.26
CA THR A 5 -18.02 -13.11 30.25
C THR A 5 -16.97 -12.32 29.45
N PRO A 6 -17.31 -11.15 28.85
CA PRO A 6 -16.35 -10.30 28.15
C PRO A 6 -15.13 -9.93 29.02
N GLU A 7 -15.29 -9.89 30.33
CA GLU A 7 -14.22 -9.60 31.31
C GLU A 7 -13.18 -10.73 31.34
N VAL A 8 -13.62 -11.99 31.45
CA VAL A 8 -12.70 -13.15 31.45
C VAL A 8 -11.99 -13.31 30.09
N LEU A 9 -12.65 -12.96 29.01
CA LEU A 9 -12.03 -12.93 27.68
C LEU A 9 -10.88 -11.91 27.59
N SER A 10 -11.08 -10.73 28.18
CA SER A 10 -10.04 -9.71 28.31
C SER A 10 -8.90 -10.17 29.22
N GLU A 11 -9.20 -10.79 30.33
CA GLU A 11 -8.19 -11.34 31.25
C GLU A 11 -7.36 -12.46 30.61
N MET A 12 -7.97 -13.27 29.74
CA MET A 12 -7.24 -14.28 28.96
C MET A 12 -6.30 -13.66 27.94
N ARG A 13 -6.76 -12.62 27.24
CA ARG A 13 -5.92 -11.87 26.28
C ARG A 13 -4.72 -11.22 26.96
N ASP A 14 -4.91 -10.74 28.20
CA ASP A 14 -3.87 -10.13 29.03
C ASP A 14 -3.02 -11.16 29.78
N GLY A 15 -3.29 -12.46 29.64
CA GLY A 15 -2.60 -13.54 30.36
C GLY A 15 -2.92 -13.65 31.85
N ARG A 16 -3.91 -12.88 32.37
CA ARG A 16 -4.25 -12.73 33.79
C ARG A 16 -5.30 -13.73 34.29
N ALA A 17 -5.93 -14.50 33.41
CA ALA A 17 -6.92 -15.50 33.76
C ALA A 17 -6.35 -16.60 34.66
N SER A 18 -7.18 -17.19 35.48
CA SER A 18 -6.81 -18.28 36.38
C SER A 18 -6.36 -19.53 35.59
N ARG A 19 -5.55 -20.37 36.23
CA ARG A 19 -5.09 -21.64 35.63
C ARG A 19 -6.25 -22.55 35.21
N GLU A 20 -7.31 -22.60 36.05
CA GLU A 20 -8.49 -23.43 35.76
C GLU A 20 -9.24 -22.97 34.54
N GLU A 21 -9.44 -21.66 34.38
CA GLU A 21 -10.07 -21.05 33.19
C GLU A 21 -9.25 -21.29 31.93
N LYS A 22 -7.93 -21.12 32.01
CA LYS A 22 -7.01 -21.40 30.88
C LYS A 22 -7.11 -22.86 30.41
N LEU A 23 -7.09 -23.81 31.35
CA LEU A 23 -7.23 -25.23 31.03
C LEU A 23 -8.64 -25.58 30.53
N ALA A 24 -9.69 -24.92 31.01
CA ALA A 24 -11.06 -25.12 30.54
C ALA A 24 -11.20 -24.70 29.06
N VAL A 25 -10.55 -23.62 28.64
CA VAL A 25 -10.50 -23.20 27.22
C VAL A 25 -9.73 -24.23 26.37
N CYS A 26 -8.57 -24.66 26.85
CA CYS A 26 -7.75 -25.65 26.11
C CYS A 26 -8.48 -26.97 25.91
N THR A 27 -9.30 -27.40 26.87
CA THR A 27 -10.03 -28.67 26.81
C THR A 27 -11.41 -28.58 26.17
N GLY A 28 -11.83 -27.41 25.72
CA GLY A 28 -13.16 -27.18 25.13
C GLY A 28 -14.28 -27.16 26.15
N GLY A 29 -13.98 -27.04 27.45
CA GLY A 29 -14.97 -26.89 28.53
C GLY A 29 -15.75 -25.58 28.43
N VAL A 30 -15.21 -24.60 27.73
CA VAL A 30 -15.83 -23.29 27.45
C VAL A 30 -15.98 -23.10 25.94
N LYS A 31 -17.18 -22.65 25.52
CA LYS A 31 -17.42 -22.33 24.09
C LYS A 31 -17.08 -20.87 23.83
N LEU A 32 -16.09 -20.67 22.97
CA LEU A 32 -15.71 -19.37 22.40
C LEU A 32 -16.10 -19.27 20.93
N PRO A 33 -16.34 -18.06 20.42
CA PRO A 33 -16.38 -17.84 18.98
C PRO A 33 -15.08 -18.36 18.32
N PRO A 34 -15.17 -18.98 17.14
CA PRO A 34 -14.02 -19.60 16.48
C PRO A 34 -12.76 -18.72 16.40
N PRO A 35 -12.84 -17.45 15.98
CA PRO A 35 -11.65 -16.60 15.90
C PRO A 35 -11.10 -16.19 17.28
N ASP A 36 -11.95 -16.05 18.32
CA ASP A 36 -11.47 -15.80 19.69
C ASP A 36 -10.76 -17.03 20.26
N LEU A 37 -11.26 -18.22 19.97
CA LEU A 37 -10.61 -19.48 20.39
C LEU A 37 -9.23 -19.62 19.75
N ALA A 38 -9.10 -19.36 18.44
CA ALA A 38 -7.82 -19.41 17.74
C ALA A 38 -6.82 -18.43 18.34
N GLU A 39 -7.24 -17.19 18.59
CA GLU A 39 -6.38 -16.15 19.16
C GLU A 39 -5.92 -16.50 20.59
N ILE A 40 -6.86 -16.90 21.45
CA ILE A 40 -6.55 -17.22 22.84
C ILE A 40 -5.64 -18.44 22.94
N LEU A 41 -5.88 -19.49 22.16
CA LEU A 41 -5.01 -20.65 22.18
C LEU A 41 -3.58 -20.33 21.76
N THR A 42 -3.36 -19.37 20.82
CA THR A 42 -2.00 -18.94 20.50
C THR A 42 -1.32 -18.18 21.65
N VAL A 43 -2.08 -17.40 22.44
CA VAL A 43 -1.58 -16.77 23.67
C VAL A 43 -1.23 -17.83 24.70
N LEU A 44 -2.10 -18.81 24.91
CA LEU A 44 -1.90 -19.89 25.90
C LEU A 44 -0.80 -20.86 25.48
N ALA A 45 -0.49 -21.00 24.21
CA ALA A 45 0.60 -21.85 23.71
C ALA A 45 1.99 -21.40 24.17
N VAL A 46 2.13 -20.14 24.58
CA VAL A 46 3.36 -19.56 25.15
C VAL A 46 3.22 -19.23 26.65
N ASP A 47 2.19 -19.78 27.30
CA ASP A 47 1.98 -19.59 28.73
C ASP A 47 3.14 -20.19 29.54
N PRO A 48 3.57 -19.54 30.65
CA PRO A 48 4.63 -20.06 31.52
C PRO A 48 4.27 -21.37 32.26
N ASP A 49 2.99 -21.70 32.36
CA ASP A 49 2.55 -23.01 32.89
C ASP A 49 2.65 -24.07 31.79
N GLU A 50 3.56 -25.02 31.97
CA GLU A 50 3.87 -26.08 31.01
C GLU A 50 2.64 -26.94 30.65
N LEU A 51 1.74 -27.17 31.60
CA LEU A 51 0.52 -27.94 31.35
C LEU A 51 -0.47 -27.15 30.47
N VAL A 52 -0.62 -25.85 30.73
CA VAL A 52 -1.47 -24.96 29.90
C VAL A 52 -0.91 -24.87 28.50
N SER A 53 0.38 -24.58 28.35
CA SER A 53 1.07 -24.46 27.08
C SER A 53 0.95 -25.73 26.23
N THR A 54 1.23 -26.91 26.82
CA THR A 54 1.11 -28.19 26.11
C THR A 54 -0.33 -28.45 25.65
N ARG A 55 -1.32 -28.22 26.49
CA ARG A 55 -2.74 -28.42 26.15
C ARG A 55 -3.22 -27.43 25.07
N ALA A 56 -2.77 -26.20 25.12
CA ALA A 56 -3.07 -25.22 24.10
C ALA A 56 -2.51 -25.64 22.74
N GLN A 57 -1.24 -26.11 22.69
CA GLN A 57 -0.59 -26.60 21.47
C GLN A 57 -1.32 -27.83 20.88
N GLU A 58 -1.73 -28.77 21.71
CA GLU A 58 -2.54 -29.93 21.28
C GLU A 58 -3.88 -29.46 20.65
N SER A 59 -4.54 -28.50 21.27
CA SER A 59 -5.83 -27.98 20.81
C SER A 59 -5.73 -27.16 19.53
N ILE A 60 -4.65 -26.39 19.36
CA ILE A 60 -4.36 -25.63 18.13
C ILE A 60 -4.29 -26.56 16.92
N LEU A 61 -3.66 -27.73 17.05
CA LEU A 61 -3.52 -28.70 15.96
C LEU A 61 -4.85 -29.25 15.45
N ALA A 62 -5.88 -29.22 16.29
CA ALA A 62 -7.23 -29.71 15.95
C ALA A 62 -8.14 -28.60 15.35
N LEU A 63 -7.70 -27.33 15.37
CA LEU A 63 -8.52 -26.23 14.88
C LEU A 63 -8.51 -26.13 13.35
N PRO A 64 -9.68 -25.88 12.71
CA PRO A 64 -9.77 -25.53 11.32
C PRO A 64 -8.98 -24.24 10.99
N ILE A 65 -8.35 -24.21 9.82
CA ILE A 65 -7.53 -23.06 9.39
C ILE A 65 -8.35 -21.77 9.25
N GLU A 66 -9.63 -21.90 8.93
CA GLU A 66 -10.56 -20.80 8.74
C GLU A 66 -10.68 -19.94 10.00
N HIS A 67 -10.59 -20.56 11.19
CA HIS A 67 -10.65 -19.83 12.47
C HIS A 67 -9.46 -18.88 12.64
N PHE A 68 -8.27 -19.30 12.21
CA PHE A 68 -7.07 -18.46 12.22
C PHE A 68 -7.18 -17.33 11.18
N VAL A 69 -7.66 -17.62 9.99
CA VAL A 69 -7.84 -16.60 8.95
C VAL A 69 -8.83 -15.53 9.39
N GLU A 70 -9.97 -15.92 10.00
CA GLU A 70 -10.93 -14.97 10.55
C GLU A 70 -10.33 -14.12 11.69
N ALA A 71 -9.54 -14.73 12.58
CA ALA A 71 -8.86 -14.03 13.67
C ALA A 71 -7.83 -13.02 13.12
N LEU A 72 -7.05 -13.40 12.11
CA LEU A 72 -6.03 -12.56 11.48
C LEU A 72 -6.63 -11.34 10.74
N HIS A 73 -7.89 -11.40 10.29
CA HIS A 73 -8.56 -10.25 9.69
C HIS A 73 -9.02 -9.18 10.70
N ARG A 74 -8.98 -9.47 11.99
CA ARG A 74 -9.38 -8.53 13.03
C ARG A 74 -8.32 -7.46 13.25
N GLN A 75 -8.73 -6.19 13.34
CA GLN A 75 -7.81 -5.08 13.61
C GLN A 75 -7.12 -5.15 14.99
N GLN A 76 -7.73 -5.86 15.95
CA GLN A 76 -7.23 -5.99 17.32
C GLN A 76 -6.59 -7.37 17.57
N ALA A 77 -6.15 -8.07 16.53
CA ALA A 77 -5.45 -9.33 16.68
C ALA A 77 -4.15 -9.18 17.47
N LEU A 78 -3.87 -10.15 18.34
CA LEU A 78 -2.73 -10.12 19.25
C LEU A 78 -1.45 -10.62 18.59
N GLU A 79 -0.32 -10.12 19.05
CA GLU A 79 1.04 -10.46 18.55
C GLU A 79 1.31 -11.98 18.49
N PRO A 80 0.97 -12.80 19.52
CA PRO A 80 1.18 -14.25 19.48
C PRO A 80 0.46 -14.95 18.32
N LEU A 81 -0.69 -14.43 17.89
CA LEU A 81 -1.41 -14.96 16.73
C LEU A 81 -0.62 -14.72 15.44
N PHE A 82 -0.05 -13.52 15.24
CA PHE A 82 0.76 -13.22 14.07
C PHE A 82 2.02 -14.08 14.03
N GLU A 83 2.72 -14.18 15.16
CA GLU A 83 3.93 -14.99 15.28
C GLU A 83 3.65 -16.47 14.98
N PHE A 84 2.58 -17.03 15.61
CA PHE A 84 2.19 -18.42 15.38
C PHE A 84 1.80 -18.67 13.93
N ALA A 85 0.98 -17.80 13.34
CA ALA A 85 0.50 -17.94 11.97
C ALA A 85 1.66 -17.85 10.95
N ALA A 86 2.58 -16.91 11.16
CA ALA A 86 3.74 -16.73 10.30
C ALA A 86 4.69 -17.94 10.32
N LYS A 87 4.93 -18.51 11.51
CA LYS A 87 5.86 -19.65 11.67
C LYS A 87 5.26 -21.00 11.26
N ASN A 88 3.99 -21.24 11.58
CA ASN A 88 3.41 -22.58 11.50
C ASN A 88 2.36 -22.72 10.39
N LEU A 89 1.74 -21.65 9.95
CA LEU A 89 0.63 -21.67 9.01
C LEU A 89 0.90 -20.93 7.68
N ALA A 90 2.14 -20.46 7.46
CA ALA A 90 2.52 -19.67 6.29
C ALA A 90 2.10 -20.30 4.94
N ALA A 91 2.26 -21.64 4.82
CA ALA A 91 1.92 -22.40 3.61
C ALA A 91 0.42 -22.71 3.47
N LYS A 92 -0.41 -22.35 4.46
CA LYS A 92 -1.84 -22.65 4.42
C LYS A 92 -2.62 -21.58 3.63
N PRO A 93 -3.67 -21.99 2.87
CA PRO A 93 -4.46 -21.06 2.07
C PRO A 93 -5.05 -19.91 2.89
N GLY A 94 -4.93 -18.68 2.38
CA GLY A 94 -5.53 -17.48 2.97
C GLY A 94 -4.76 -16.85 4.14
N VAL A 95 -3.82 -17.58 4.77
CA VAL A 95 -3.07 -17.07 5.93
C VAL A 95 -2.12 -15.95 5.53
N ALA A 96 -1.34 -16.15 4.47
CA ALA A 96 -0.41 -15.13 3.97
C ALA A 96 -1.14 -13.83 3.58
N ASP A 97 -2.26 -13.94 2.86
CA ASP A 97 -3.08 -12.80 2.48
C ASP A 97 -3.67 -12.05 3.69
N ALA A 98 -4.12 -12.81 4.71
CA ALA A 98 -4.67 -12.22 5.93
C ALA A 98 -3.60 -11.45 6.72
N LEU A 99 -2.38 -12.00 6.84
CA LEU A 99 -1.23 -11.36 7.48
C LEU A 99 -0.78 -10.10 6.73
N ILE A 100 -0.68 -10.14 5.39
CA ILE A 100 -0.32 -8.98 4.59
C ILE A 100 -1.34 -7.85 4.74
N LYS A 101 -2.63 -8.18 4.70
CA LYS A 101 -3.72 -7.19 4.80
C LYS A 101 -3.89 -6.60 6.20
N ASN A 102 -3.41 -7.28 7.23
CA ASN A 102 -3.51 -6.78 8.60
C ASN A 102 -2.41 -5.75 8.88
N LYS A 103 -2.80 -4.49 9.08
CA LYS A 103 -1.87 -3.38 9.30
C LYS A 103 -1.12 -3.45 10.64
N ASN A 104 -1.62 -4.23 11.60
CA ASN A 104 -0.98 -4.41 12.91
C ASN A 104 0.06 -5.56 12.90
N CYS A 105 0.08 -6.37 11.84
CA CYS A 105 1.12 -7.37 11.68
C CYS A 105 2.45 -6.68 11.35
N SER A 106 3.49 -6.88 12.15
CA SER A 106 4.81 -6.29 11.93
C SER A 106 5.51 -6.87 10.69
N ALA A 107 6.49 -6.15 10.14
CA ALA A 107 7.28 -6.62 9.00
C ALA A 107 8.05 -7.91 9.33
N GLU A 108 8.47 -8.09 10.58
CA GLU A 108 9.19 -9.27 11.05
C GLU A 108 8.39 -10.56 10.86
N HIS A 109 7.08 -10.53 11.08
CA HIS A 109 6.20 -11.69 10.87
C HIS A 109 5.95 -12.00 9.38
N LEU A 110 6.25 -11.05 8.48
CA LEU A 110 6.10 -11.26 7.05
C LEU A 110 7.32 -11.92 6.40
N ILE A 111 8.50 -11.83 7.02
CA ILE A 111 9.75 -12.41 6.47
C ILE A 111 9.62 -13.91 6.22
N PRO A 112 9.16 -14.74 7.17
CA PRO A 112 9.01 -16.19 6.96
C PRO A 112 8.00 -16.55 5.85
N LEU A 113 7.04 -15.65 5.57
CA LEU A 113 6.03 -15.89 4.54
C LEU A 113 6.57 -15.76 3.12
N VAL A 114 7.63 -14.98 2.91
CA VAL A 114 8.14 -14.62 1.58
C VAL A 114 8.43 -15.84 0.73
N GLU A 115 8.95 -16.92 1.30
CA GLU A 115 9.23 -18.18 0.60
C GLU A 115 7.98 -18.91 0.10
N HIS A 116 6.83 -18.64 0.73
CA HIS A 116 5.54 -19.27 0.43
C HIS A 116 4.57 -18.37 -0.34
N LEU A 117 4.97 -17.11 -0.64
CA LEU A 117 4.13 -16.18 -1.35
C LEU A 117 3.98 -16.55 -2.83
N SER A 118 2.73 -16.49 -3.30
CA SER A 118 2.45 -16.46 -4.72
C SER A 118 2.83 -15.13 -5.36
N ALA A 119 2.86 -15.04 -6.68
CA ALA A 119 3.10 -13.79 -7.40
C ALA A 119 2.10 -12.67 -6.98
N LEU A 120 0.83 -13.04 -6.69
CA LEU A 120 -0.16 -12.11 -6.17
C LEU A 120 0.16 -11.64 -4.75
N GLY A 121 0.63 -12.54 -3.89
CA GLY A 121 1.04 -12.20 -2.52
C GLY A 121 2.24 -11.24 -2.53
N VAL A 122 3.24 -11.50 -3.38
CA VAL A 122 4.37 -10.58 -3.58
C VAL A 122 3.89 -9.23 -4.10
N GLN A 123 2.96 -9.21 -5.06
CA GLN A 123 2.40 -7.95 -5.57
C GLN A 123 1.67 -7.17 -4.46
N SER A 124 0.84 -7.85 -3.66
CA SER A 124 0.12 -7.20 -2.54
C SER A 124 1.09 -6.62 -1.51
N LEU A 125 2.18 -7.32 -1.22
CA LEU A 125 3.19 -6.83 -0.29
C LEU A 125 4.00 -5.66 -0.88
N MET A 126 4.30 -5.68 -2.18
CA MET A 126 4.94 -4.57 -2.90
C MET A 126 4.04 -3.32 -3.01
N GLU A 127 2.73 -3.47 -2.85
CA GLU A 127 1.80 -2.33 -2.76
C GLU A 127 1.88 -1.63 -1.38
N GLU A 128 2.35 -2.32 -0.34
CA GLU A 128 2.56 -1.80 1.03
C GLU A 128 4.00 -1.26 1.21
N LEU A 129 4.41 -0.30 0.37
CA LEU A 129 5.78 0.24 0.35
C LEU A 129 6.27 0.78 1.71
N ASP A 130 5.37 1.30 2.55
CA ASP A 130 5.70 1.79 3.91
C ASP A 130 6.29 0.64 4.75
N ARG A 131 5.64 -0.53 4.73
CA ARG A 131 6.09 -1.71 5.49
C ARG A 131 7.38 -2.32 4.93
N VAL A 132 7.50 -2.38 3.60
CA VAL A 132 8.71 -2.90 2.95
C VAL A 132 9.90 -1.96 3.21
N SER A 133 9.67 -0.64 3.22
CA SER A 133 10.73 0.34 3.49
C SER A 133 11.12 0.40 4.97
N ASP A 134 10.21 0.01 5.89
CA ASP A 134 10.47 -0.01 7.33
C ASP A 134 11.39 -1.18 7.74
N SER A 135 11.45 -2.26 6.95
CA SER A 135 12.29 -3.43 7.22
C SER A 135 13.18 -3.76 6.03
N ARG A 136 14.47 -3.49 6.19
CA ARG A 136 15.49 -3.88 5.20
C ARG A 136 15.53 -5.39 4.99
N GLU A 137 15.34 -6.15 6.07
CA GLU A 137 15.35 -7.62 6.04
C GLU A 137 14.19 -8.18 5.21
N LEU A 138 12.99 -7.57 5.33
CA LEU A 138 11.84 -7.93 4.50
C LEU A 138 12.09 -7.62 3.01
N ALA A 139 12.67 -6.45 2.70
CA ALA A 139 13.01 -6.07 1.34
C ALA A 139 14.06 -7.02 0.72
N GLU A 140 15.10 -7.40 1.48
CA GLU A 140 16.11 -8.36 1.05
C GLU A 140 15.55 -9.78 0.89
N ALA A 141 14.60 -10.19 1.73
CA ALA A 141 13.89 -11.45 1.59
C ALA A 141 13.05 -11.48 0.31
N LEU A 142 12.29 -10.41 0.05
CA LEU A 142 11.49 -10.26 -1.18
C LEU A 142 12.37 -10.29 -2.45
N GLU A 143 13.54 -9.64 -2.43
CA GLU A 143 14.46 -9.64 -3.58
C GLU A 143 14.91 -11.06 -3.96
N LYS A 144 15.02 -11.95 -2.97
CA LYS A 144 15.43 -13.36 -3.15
C LYS A 144 14.27 -14.29 -3.51
N SER A 145 13.03 -13.84 -3.42
CA SER A 145 11.83 -14.65 -3.71
C SER A 145 11.81 -15.13 -5.16
N SER A 146 11.43 -16.39 -5.35
CA SER A 146 11.24 -16.97 -6.70
C SER A 146 10.02 -16.42 -7.43
N SER A 147 9.07 -15.85 -6.71
CA SER A 147 7.80 -15.31 -7.24
C SER A 147 7.86 -13.83 -7.63
N ILE A 148 9.04 -13.19 -7.47
CA ILE A 148 9.23 -11.78 -7.79
C ILE A 148 9.46 -11.57 -9.29
N THR A 149 8.89 -10.51 -9.86
CA THR A 149 9.18 -10.10 -11.25
C THR A 149 10.46 -9.28 -11.34
N MET A 150 11.07 -9.21 -12.54
CA MET A 150 12.26 -8.39 -12.76
C MET A 150 12.02 -6.91 -12.45
N GLU A 151 10.82 -6.41 -12.73
CA GLU A 151 10.43 -5.03 -12.42
C GLU A 151 10.36 -4.79 -10.91
N GLN A 152 9.73 -5.68 -10.15
CA GLN A 152 9.66 -5.61 -8.70
C GLN A 152 11.05 -5.73 -8.06
N LYS A 153 11.90 -6.62 -8.59
CA LYS A 153 13.28 -6.76 -8.12
C LYS A 153 14.08 -5.47 -8.33
N SER A 154 13.97 -4.84 -9.49
CA SER A 154 14.61 -3.54 -9.75
C SER A 154 14.13 -2.47 -8.75
N GLN A 155 12.83 -2.45 -8.42
CA GLN A 155 12.28 -1.52 -7.42
C GLN A 155 12.85 -1.74 -6.02
N LEU A 156 13.00 -3.02 -5.60
CA LEU A 156 13.61 -3.34 -4.31
C LEU A 156 15.09 -2.95 -4.28
N GLN A 157 15.82 -3.18 -5.36
CA GLN A 157 17.22 -2.76 -5.46
C GLN A 157 17.36 -1.23 -5.39
N GLU A 158 16.46 -0.48 -6.04
CA GLU A 158 16.40 0.98 -5.92
C GLU A 158 16.05 1.41 -4.48
N LEU A 159 15.12 0.69 -3.80
CA LEU A 159 14.74 0.95 -2.42
C LEU A 159 15.89 0.66 -1.44
N LEU A 160 16.65 -0.41 -1.67
CA LEU A 160 17.79 -0.82 -0.85
C LEU A 160 19.05 0.02 -1.14
N SER A 161 19.08 0.70 -2.29
CA SER A 161 20.20 1.58 -2.63
C SER A 161 20.18 2.83 -1.74
N ASP A 162 21.33 3.23 -1.22
CA ASP A 162 21.54 4.50 -0.52
C ASP A 162 21.86 5.64 -1.52
N ALA A 163 21.33 5.57 -2.74
CA ALA A 163 21.58 6.55 -3.78
C ALA A 163 21.12 7.94 -3.36
N MET A 164 22.02 8.91 -3.46
CA MET A 164 21.72 10.32 -3.22
C MET A 164 20.70 10.81 -4.24
N PRO A 165 19.74 11.68 -3.85
CA PRO A 165 18.81 12.28 -4.81
C PRO A 165 19.56 13.12 -5.83
N ASP A 166 19.09 13.11 -7.08
CA ASP A 166 19.58 14.00 -8.12
C ASP A 166 19.20 15.45 -7.77
N MET A 167 20.24 16.23 -7.46
CA MET A 167 20.09 17.62 -7.04
C MET A 167 19.55 18.52 -8.15
N GLU A 168 19.77 18.16 -9.41
CA GLU A 168 19.26 18.94 -10.56
C GLU A 168 17.74 18.81 -10.69
N THR A 169 17.22 17.57 -10.56
CA THR A 169 15.78 17.30 -10.53
C THR A 169 15.08 17.97 -9.34
N LEU A 170 15.75 18.05 -8.18
CA LEU A 170 15.24 18.74 -7.00
C LEU A 170 15.29 20.27 -7.16
N ALA A 171 16.31 20.82 -7.85
CA ALA A 171 16.43 22.25 -8.14
C ALA A 171 15.35 22.75 -9.13
N ASP A 172 14.99 21.95 -10.13
CA ASP A 172 13.87 22.27 -11.03
C ASP A 172 12.53 22.32 -10.28
N ALA A 173 12.38 21.52 -9.22
CA ALA A 173 11.22 21.59 -8.34
C ALA A 173 11.11 22.92 -7.58
N LEU A 174 12.22 23.67 -7.42
CA LEU A 174 12.24 25.01 -6.81
C LEU A 174 11.82 26.12 -7.76
N ALA A 175 12.14 25.99 -9.06
CA ALA A 175 11.94 27.06 -10.00
C ALA A 175 10.46 27.44 -10.25
N ASP A 176 9.55 26.47 -10.03
CA ASP A 176 8.10 26.61 -10.29
C ASP A 176 7.28 27.15 -9.10
N ALA A 177 7.91 27.69 -8.06
CA ALA A 177 7.25 27.89 -6.80
C ALA A 177 7.22 29.34 -6.29
N GLU A 178 6.05 29.79 -5.88
CA GLU A 178 5.78 31.05 -5.18
C GLU A 178 6.38 31.17 -3.76
N PRO A 179 6.43 32.38 -3.16
CA PRO A 179 7.59 32.93 -2.41
C PRO A 179 7.69 32.55 -0.92
N ASP A 180 7.69 31.30 -0.52
CA ASP A 180 8.17 30.91 0.82
C ASP A 180 9.54 30.21 0.72
N ASN A 181 10.52 30.98 0.28
CA ASN A 181 11.80 30.49 -0.24
C ASN A 181 12.70 29.80 0.81
N GLU A 182 12.58 30.16 2.11
CA GLU A 182 13.46 29.59 3.13
C GLU A 182 13.03 28.20 3.59
N ARG A 183 11.73 28.00 3.80
CA ARG A 183 11.18 26.69 4.19
C ARG A 183 11.42 25.62 3.13
N ARG A 184 11.31 26.00 1.86
CA ARG A 184 11.56 25.10 0.74
C ARG A 184 13.03 24.74 0.58
N LYS A 185 13.93 25.69 0.74
CA LYS A 185 15.37 25.42 0.74
C LYS A 185 15.74 24.44 1.86
N THR A 186 15.16 24.64 3.06
CA THR A 186 15.36 23.74 4.20
C THR A 186 14.82 22.34 3.93
N LEU A 187 13.62 22.24 3.33
CA LEU A 187 12.99 20.97 2.96
C LEU A 187 13.81 20.20 1.92
N LEU A 188 14.29 20.88 0.88
CA LEU A 188 15.13 20.28 -0.14
C LEU A 188 16.47 19.82 0.41
N GLN A 189 17.06 20.62 1.29
CA GLN A 189 18.29 20.26 1.96
C GLN A 189 18.12 19.03 2.85
N GLN A 190 16.98 18.89 3.52
CA GLN A 190 16.64 17.70 4.26
C GLN A 190 16.44 16.49 3.34
N ILE A 191 15.65 16.64 2.25
CA ILE A 191 15.42 15.55 1.29
C ILE A 191 16.72 15.07 0.65
N SER A 192 17.65 16.00 0.35
CA SER A 192 18.93 15.65 -0.28
C SER A 192 19.84 14.80 0.61
N THR A 193 19.67 14.82 1.91
CA THR A 193 20.44 13.99 2.86
C THR A 193 19.75 12.66 3.19
N MET A 194 18.51 12.45 2.73
CA MET A 194 17.72 11.25 3.03
C MET A 194 18.07 10.09 2.10
N THR A 195 18.16 8.88 2.67
CA THR A 195 18.18 7.64 1.89
C THR A 195 16.85 7.44 1.15
N VAL A 196 16.81 6.54 0.16
CA VAL A 196 15.57 6.21 -0.58
C VAL A 196 14.47 5.78 0.38
N SER A 197 14.79 4.91 1.33
CA SER A 197 13.86 4.42 2.36
C SER A 197 13.27 5.57 3.19
N GLN A 198 14.11 6.52 3.63
CA GLN A 198 13.66 7.70 4.37
C GLN A 198 12.77 8.60 3.53
N ARG A 199 13.08 8.78 2.24
CA ARG A 199 12.24 9.55 1.30
C ARG A 199 10.88 8.90 1.07
N VAL A 200 10.83 7.55 0.98
CA VAL A 200 9.56 6.80 0.89
C VAL A 200 8.71 7.07 2.13
N LYS A 201 9.26 6.92 3.34
CA LYS A 201 8.56 7.23 4.59
C LYS A 201 8.08 8.68 4.63
N PHE A 202 8.92 9.59 4.14
CA PHE A 202 8.58 11.01 4.10
C PHE A 202 7.49 11.32 3.06
N ALA A 203 7.45 10.61 1.92
CA ALA A 203 6.36 10.69 0.95
C ALA A 203 5.02 10.25 1.55
N MET A 204 5.02 9.17 2.35
CA MET A 204 3.83 8.61 2.97
C MET A 204 3.29 9.46 4.13
N LYS A 205 4.17 9.98 5.00
CA LYS A 205 3.81 10.64 6.27
C LYS A 205 3.92 12.17 6.23
N GLY A 206 4.69 12.71 5.31
CA GLY A 206 4.97 14.15 5.16
C GLY A 206 3.78 14.99 4.71
N GLY A 207 3.98 16.31 4.68
CA GLY A 207 2.99 17.29 4.22
C GLY A 207 2.88 17.36 2.68
N SER A 208 1.97 18.21 2.19
CA SER A 208 1.73 18.40 0.75
C SER A 208 2.96 18.94 0.00
N GLU A 209 3.76 19.81 0.62
CA GLU A 209 4.99 20.33 0.01
C GLU A 209 6.04 19.24 -0.18
N ALA A 210 6.18 18.34 0.81
CA ALA A 210 7.07 17.20 0.69
C ALA A 210 6.65 16.29 -0.47
N ARG A 211 5.35 15.95 -0.57
CA ARG A 211 4.82 15.15 -1.68
C ARG A 211 4.97 15.83 -3.03
N ARG A 212 4.75 17.14 -3.10
CA ARG A 212 4.93 17.93 -4.33
C ARG A 212 6.38 17.94 -4.81
N THR A 213 7.34 17.86 -3.89
CA THR A 213 8.76 17.74 -4.20
C THR A 213 9.11 16.31 -4.60
N LEU A 214 8.71 15.32 -3.79
CA LEU A 214 9.07 13.92 -3.96
C LEU A 214 8.38 13.25 -5.16
N ILE A 215 7.28 13.78 -5.69
CA ILE A 215 6.69 13.29 -6.94
C ILE A 215 7.62 13.49 -8.15
N ARG A 216 8.59 14.39 -8.04
CA ARG A 216 9.61 14.69 -9.06
C ARG A 216 10.96 14.04 -8.75
N ASP A 217 11.02 13.18 -7.72
CA ASP A 217 12.24 12.46 -7.35
C ASP A 217 12.75 11.61 -8.53
N SER A 218 14.06 11.47 -8.68
CA SER A 218 14.66 10.61 -9.72
C SER A 218 14.32 9.13 -9.50
N ASN A 219 14.09 8.73 -8.23
CA ASN A 219 13.78 7.36 -7.86
C ASN A 219 12.27 7.07 -8.00
N LYS A 220 11.93 6.08 -8.84
CA LYS A 220 10.55 5.69 -9.14
C LYS A 220 9.79 5.15 -7.93
N VAL A 221 10.49 4.50 -6.99
CA VAL A 221 9.85 3.98 -5.75
C VAL A 221 9.34 5.14 -4.90
N VAL A 222 10.11 6.22 -4.78
CA VAL A 222 9.70 7.44 -4.06
C VAL A 222 8.50 8.08 -4.74
N GLN A 223 8.52 8.21 -6.08
CA GLN A 223 7.39 8.77 -6.84
C GLN A 223 6.10 7.94 -6.63
N ARG A 224 6.21 6.59 -6.64
CA ARG A 224 5.08 5.69 -6.38
C ARG A 224 4.55 5.84 -4.96
N ALA A 225 5.44 5.94 -3.97
CA ALA A 225 5.06 6.16 -2.58
C ALA A 225 4.24 7.45 -2.39
N VAL A 226 4.56 8.52 -3.12
CA VAL A 226 3.73 9.74 -3.12
C VAL A 226 2.29 9.45 -3.54
N LEU A 227 2.08 8.69 -4.63
CA LEU A 227 0.74 8.35 -5.12
C LEU A 227 -0.02 7.37 -4.23
N GLN A 228 0.68 6.62 -3.38
CA GLN A 228 0.11 5.68 -2.41
C GLN A 228 -0.11 6.32 -1.03
N SER A 229 0.35 7.56 -0.83
CA SER A 229 0.19 8.24 0.45
C SER A 229 -1.28 8.34 0.89
N PRO A 230 -1.63 7.91 2.12
CA PRO A 230 -2.98 8.02 2.65
C PRO A 230 -3.43 9.46 2.87
N ARG A 231 -2.49 10.41 2.86
CA ARG A 231 -2.74 11.85 3.02
C ARG A 231 -2.81 12.61 1.69
N LEU A 232 -2.74 11.89 0.56
CA LEU A 232 -2.81 12.51 -0.77
C LEU A 232 -4.20 13.09 -1.02
N THR A 233 -4.26 14.35 -1.41
CA THR A 233 -5.52 15.06 -1.69
C THR A 233 -5.82 15.10 -3.19
N ASP A 234 -7.11 15.24 -3.53
CA ASP A 234 -7.54 15.38 -4.93
C ASP A 234 -6.90 16.59 -5.62
N GLN A 235 -6.69 17.69 -4.89
CA GLN A 235 -6.04 18.90 -5.42
C GLN A 235 -4.56 18.65 -5.77
N GLU A 236 -3.85 17.86 -4.97
CA GLU A 236 -2.48 17.46 -5.29
C GLU A 236 -2.44 16.62 -6.55
N VAL A 237 -3.36 15.64 -6.69
CA VAL A 237 -3.45 14.80 -7.90
C VAL A 237 -3.80 15.64 -9.13
N GLU A 238 -4.68 16.63 -9.03
CA GLU A 238 -4.96 17.60 -10.11
C GLU A 238 -3.70 18.37 -10.53
N SER A 239 -2.93 18.83 -9.56
CA SER A 239 -1.65 19.51 -9.80
C SER A 239 -0.66 18.58 -10.48
N PHE A 240 -0.49 17.34 -9.98
CA PHE A 240 0.43 16.35 -10.57
C PHE A 240 0.05 16.00 -12.01
N ALA A 241 -1.23 15.82 -12.30
CA ALA A 241 -1.72 15.54 -13.65
C ALA A 241 -1.39 16.64 -14.67
N SER A 242 -1.23 17.89 -14.21
CA SER A 242 -0.88 19.04 -15.06
C SER A 242 0.64 19.20 -15.27
N MET A 243 1.47 18.58 -14.43
CA MET A 243 2.93 18.73 -14.50
C MET A 243 3.51 18.05 -15.74
N THR A 244 4.27 18.78 -16.54
CA THR A 244 4.91 18.28 -17.77
C THR A 244 6.28 17.65 -17.54
N ASN A 245 6.85 17.82 -16.35
CA ASN A 245 8.15 17.28 -15.94
C ASN A 245 8.06 15.96 -15.17
N LEU A 246 6.88 15.36 -15.05
CA LEU A 246 6.71 14.02 -14.51
C LEU A 246 7.00 12.95 -15.57
N THR A 247 7.40 11.76 -15.10
CA THR A 247 7.59 10.60 -15.95
C THR A 247 6.25 10.10 -16.51
N ASP A 248 6.27 9.52 -17.71
CA ASP A 248 5.10 8.89 -18.33
C ASP A 248 4.53 7.75 -17.49
N GLU A 249 5.37 7.05 -16.72
CA GLU A 249 4.97 6.00 -15.79
C GLU A 249 4.05 6.55 -14.69
N ILE A 250 4.41 7.66 -14.06
CA ILE A 250 3.59 8.28 -13.00
C ILE A 250 2.27 8.79 -13.55
N LEU A 251 2.30 9.46 -14.71
CA LEU A 251 1.07 9.90 -15.39
C LEU A 251 0.18 8.72 -15.77
N ARG A 252 0.77 7.57 -16.17
CA ARG A 252 0.05 6.32 -16.41
C ARG A 252 -0.59 5.77 -15.14
N MET A 253 0.12 5.79 -14.00
CA MET A 253 -0.43 5.36 -12.71
C MET A 253 -1.62 6.22 -12.29
N ILE A 254 -1.52 7.55 -12.41
CA ILE A 254 -2.64 8.45 -12.14
C ILE A 254 -3.82 8.13 -13.08
N ALA A 255 -3.56 7.93 -14.38
CA ALA A 255 -4.57 7.62 -15.38
C ALA A 255 -5.25 6.25 -15.17
N LYS A 256 -4.55 5.25 -14.63
CA LYS A 256 -5.11 3.91 -14.32
C LYS A 256 -5.91 3.88 -13.03
N ASN A 257 -5.64 4.76 -12.08
CA ASN A 257 -6.32 4.78 -10.80
C ASN A 257 -7.78 5.25 -10.94
N ARG A 258 -8.74 4.37 -10.64
CA ARG A 258 -10.17 4.66 -10.76
C ARG A 258 -10.63 5.79 -9.84
N ASN A 259 -10.05 5.91 -8.66
CA ASN A 259 -10.43 6.96 -7.72
C ASN A 259 -9.99 8.33 -8.23
N PHE A 260 -8.78 8.46 -8.74
CA PHE A 260 -8.29 9.72 -9.32
C PHE A 260 -9.09 10.15 -10.55
N ARG A 261 -9.53 9.20 -11.39
CA ARG A 261 -10.35 9.49 -12.57
C ARG A 261 -11.80 9.91 -12.26
N LYS A 262 -12.28 9.76 -11.02
CA LYS A 262 -13.56 10.34 -10.61
C LYS A 262 -13.54 11.87 -10.64
N ASN A 263 -12.36 12.46 -10.41
CA ASN A 263 -12.16 13.89 -10.49
C ASN A 263 -12.02 14.33 -11.97
N TYR A 264 -12.97 15.14 -12.42
CA TYR A 264 -13.01 15.65 -13.80
C TYR A 264 -11.76 16.45 -14.17
N ASN A 265 -11.24 17.27 -13.25
CA ASN A 265 -10.07 18.11 -13.50
C ASN A 265 -8.82 17.25 -13.71
N VAL A 266 -8.66 16.15 -12.98
CA VAL A 266 -7.58 15.19 -13.19
C VAL A 266 -7.63 14.62 -14.61
N VAL A 267 -8.79 14.15 -15.07
CA VAL A 267 -8.99 13.64 -16.42
C VAL A 267 -8.66 14.69 -17.46
N ARG A 268 -9.18 15.92 -17.29
CA ARG A 268 -8.91 17.04 -18.20
C ARG A 268 -7.42 17.38 -18.25
N ASN A 269 -6.74 17.43 -17.12
CA ASN A 269 -5.31 17.75 -17.03
C ASN A 269 -4.46 16.66 -17.68
N LEU A 270 -4.72 15.37 -17.42
CA LEU A 270 -4.04 14.25 -18.07
C LEU A 270 -4.18 14.29 -19.60
N LEU A 271 -5.37 14.59 -20.12
CA LEU A 271 -5.62 14.67 -21.55
C LEU A 271 -4.93 15.86 -22.22
N ASN A 272 -4.72 16.95 -21.48
CA ASN A 272 -3.99 18.12 -21.96
C ASN A 272 -2.47 18.01 -21.77
N ASN A 273 -1.99 17.03 -21.02
CA ASN A 273 -0.57 16.81 -20.77
C ASN A 273 0.04 15.90 -21.84
N GLY A 274 0.90 16.49 -22.69
CA GLY A 274 1.52 15.77 -23.80
C GLY A 274 2.45 14.62 -23.40
N LYS A 275 2.84 14.54 -22.11
CA LYS A 275 3.63 13.42 -21.57
C LYS A 275 2.75 12.23 -21.15
N THR A 276 1.44 12.40 -21.04
CA THR A 276 0.54 11.28 -20.69
C THR A 276 0.51 10.26 -21.84
N PRO A 277 0.76 8.96 -21.57
CA PRO A 277 0.78 7.94 -22.61
C PRO A 277 -0.56 7.82 -23.36
N LEU A 278 -0.47 7.66 -24.68
CA LEU A 278 -1.63 7.66 -25.58
C LEU A 278 -2.62 6.52 -25.28
N ASP A 279 -2.12 5.34 -24.90
CA ASP A 279 -2.93 4.19 -24.50
C ASP A 279 -3.83 4.48 -23.29
N SER A 280 -3.36 5.32 -22.38
CA SER A 280 -4.10 5.74 -21.20
C SER A 280 -5.09 6.86 -21.50
N THR A 281 -4.80 7.74 -22.46
CA THR A 281 -5.61 8.93 -22.76
C THR A 281 -6.84 8.64 -23.64
N LEU A 282 -6.74 7.74 -24.61
CA LEU A 282 -7.84 7.46 -25.55
C LEU A 282 -9.12 7.00 -24.85
N GLY A 283 -8.99 6.15 -23.84
CA GLY A 283 -10.13 5.66 -23.05
C GLY A 283 -10.80 6.71 -22.16
N MET A 284 -10.14 7.86 -21.92
CA MET A 284 -10.67 8.95 -21.10
C MET A 284 -11.39 10.04 -21.90
N LEU A 285 -11.19 10.11 -23.23
CA LEU A 285 -11.84 11.11 -24.08
C LEU A 285 -13.36 11.20 -23.93
N PRO A 286 -14.12 10.09 -23.82
CA PRO A 286 -15.57 10.13 -23.62
C PRO A 286 -15.99 10.81 -22.31
N MET A 287 -15.10 10.96 -21.34
CA MET A 287 -15.38 11.60 -20.05
C MET A 287 -15.40 13.14 -20.15
N LEU A 288 -14.81 13.72 -21.20
CA LEU A 288 -14.81 15.19 -21.40
C LEU A 288 -16.15 15.69 -21.89
N ASN A 289 -16.51 16.92 -21.45
CA ASN A 289 -17.64 17.68 -21.98
C ASN A 289 -17.31 18.20 -23.41
N PRO A 290 -18.34 18.61 -24.20
CA PRO A 290 -18.13 19.09 -25.57
C PRO A 290 -17.20 20.31 -25.67
N ALA A 291 -17.26 21.22 -24.69
CA ALA A 291 -16.43 22.43 -24.70
C ALA A 291 -14.93 22.08 -24.53
N ASP A 292 -14.63 21.14 -23.62
CA ASP A 292 -13.25 20.71 -23.40
C ASP A 292 -12.74 19.80 -24.53
N LEU A 293 -13.60 18.98 -25.17
CA LEU A 293 -13.25 18.26 -26.40
C LEU A 293 -12.86 19.21 -27.54
N LYS A 294 -13.61 20.32 -27.71
CA LYS A 294 -13.28 21.35 -28.71
C LYS A 294 -11.91 22.00 -28.42
N LYS A 295 -11.66 22.37 -27.15
CA LYS A 295 -10.37 22.93 -26.72
C LYS A 295 -9.23 21.95 -26.92
N LEU A 296 -9.42 20.68 -26.56
CA LEU A 296 -8.43 19.62 -26.71
C LEU A 296 -8.06 19.41 -28.19
N GLY A 297 -9.05 19.47 -29.10
CA GLY A 297 -8.82 19.39 -30.53
C GLY A 297 -7.96 20.51 -31.12
N MET A 298 -7.81 21.63 -30.40
CA MET A 298 -6.98 22.78 -30.79
C MET A 298 -5.60 22.78 -30.11
N ASN A 299 -5.38 21.91 -29.10
CA ASN A 299 -4.16 21.88 -28.32
C ASN A 299 -3.02 21.23 -29.12
N LYS A 300 -2.02 22.02 -29.48
CA LYS A 300 -0.85 21.58 -30.25
C LYS A 300 0.18 20.80 -29.42
N ASN A 301 0.08 20.83 -28.10
CA ASN A 301 1.04 20.19 -27.19
C ASN A 301 0.75 18.70 -26.95
N ILE A 302 -0.31 18.15 -27.56
CA ILE A 302 -0.71 16.74 -27.43
C ILE A 302 -0.56 16.01 -28.78
N PRO A 303 -0.47 14.66 -28.75
CA PRO A 303 -0.35 13.88 -29.99
C PRO A 303 -1.51 14.12 -30.97
N GLU A 304 -1.20 14.12 -32.25
CA GLU A 304 -2.18 14.40 -33.32
C GLU A 304 -3.33 13.36 -33.32
N THR A 305 -3.04 12.11 -33.03
CA THR A 305 -4.03 11.03 -32.90
C THR A 305 -5.07 11.34 -31.84
N LEU A 306 -4.65 11.85 -30.67
CA LEU A 306 -5.55 12.24 -29.59
C LEU A 306 -6.39 13.45 -29.99
N ARG A 307 -5.77 14.45 -30.60
CA ARG A 307 -6.43 15.67 -31.10
C ARG A 307 -7.49 15.35 -32.16
N GLY A 308 -7.14 14.52 -33.16
CA GLY A 308 -8.07 14.09 -34.20
C GLY A 308 -9.27 13.31 -33.65
N THR A 309 -9.03 12.43 -32.69
CA THR A 309 -10.11 11.66 -32.03
C THR A 309 -11.02 12.56 -31.21
N ALA A 310 -10.47 13.57 -30.52
CA ALA A 310 -11.27 14.55 -29.78
C ALA A 310 -12.20 15.37 -30.71
N VAL A 311 -11.70 15.80 -31.87
CA VAL A 311 -12.51 16.50 -32.89
C VAL A 311 -13.63 15.62 -33.44
N LYS A 312 -13.34 14.34 -33.76
CA LYS A 312 -14.35 13.38 -34.22
C LYS A 312 -15.46 13.21 -33.18
N LEU A 313 -15.08 12.99 -31.92
CA LEU A 313 -16.04 12.80 -30.83
C LEU A 313 -16.87 14.06 -30.56
N PHE A 314 -16.27 15.22 -30.68
CA PHE A 314 -16.98 16.51 -30.59
C PHE A 314 -18.06 16.65 -31.65
N ARG A 315 -17.74 16.37 -32.94
CA ARG A 315 -18.69 16.40 -34.06
C ARG A 315 -19.85 15.43 -33.82
N GLN A 316 -19.56 14.17 -33.50
CA GLN A 316 -20.59 13.15 -33.24
C GLN A 316 -21.55 13.54 -32.12
N ARG A 317 -21.10 14.26 -31.10
CA ARG A 317 -21.98 14.69 -30.00
C ARG A 317 -22.82 15.90 -30.34
N ASN A 318 -22.37 16.77 -31.27
CA ASN A 318 -23.18 17.89 -31.74
C ASN A 318 -24.23 17.45 -32.76
N GLU A 319 -23.91 16.52 -33.66
CA GLU A 319 -24.87 15.94 -34.63
C GLU A 319 -26.02 15.17 -33.96
N LYS A 320 -25.81 14.63 -32.75
CA LYS A 320 -26.87 13.94 -31.96
C LYS A 320 -27.76 14.91 -31.15
N LYS A 321 -27.47 16.21 -31.14
CA LYS A 321 -28.22 17.22 -30.44
C LYS A 321 -29.13 18.04 -31.36
N GLU A 322 -28.94 17.96 -32.68
CA GLU A 322 -29.85 18.38 -33.73
C GLU A 322 -30.82 17.23 -34.07
#